data_96904bf525b8708eca8a956923809b72
#
_entry.id   96904bf525b8708eca8a956923809b72
#
_cell.length_a   1.000
_cell.length_b   1.000
_cell.length_c   1.000
_cell.angle_alpha   90.00
_cell.angle_beta   90.00
_cell.angle_gamma   90.00
#
_symmetry.space_group_name_H-M   'P 1'
#
loop_
_entity.id
_entity.type
_entity.pdbx_description
1 polymer ?
#
loop_
_entity_poly.entity_id
_entity_poly.type
_entity_poly.pdbx_seq_one_letter_code
_entity_poly.pdbx_strand_id
1 'polypeptide(L)'
;MFRSTREKTILLTGASGVVGTALIPELARHRVIALTHRRTPSAEIRKVRGDLTQFGLGMDPDVYDNLAEQVDTVIHAAAITDFTVGTEATAALNLAGTANILRFAEDANASLHYISTAFVDRTDLTRDSLGAAAANPADYLNSKRAAEQLVRDSGVPATIVRPSVVIGDSATGEIARFQGLHTLAWSVLKNNLPMLPLDPTDRIDFIPQDILARAIAGLVEGGITSGEHWITAGEAALTTRQMIDVGVTAGRELGIDIVAPRFVAPEMVDRLIRPVFVEPLPERARRQFDDLLATTALFTNTKTFPSTVDRIPGVPAITSEELAEALVTSTSYLARTRGLVRSKEAAA
;
A
#
# COMPACT_ATOMS: atom_id res chain seq x y z
N MET A 1 0.29 -18.37 -27.94
CA MET A 1 1.03 -19.58 -27.53
C MET A 1 1.81 -19.22 -26.29
N PHE A 2 1.22 -19.44 -25.11
CA PHE A 2 1.86 -19.15 -23.83
C PHE A 2 3.03 -20.14 -23.67
N ARG A 3 4.27 -19.62 -23.62
CA ARG A 3 5.41 -20.42 -23.18
C ARG A 3 5.11 -20.88 -21.76
N SER A 4 5.12 -22.19 -21.50
CA SER A 4 5.13 -22.75 -20.17
C SER A 4 6.28 -22.08 -19.39
N THR A 5 5.93 -21.21 -18.44
CA THR A 5 6.94 -20.54 -17.64
C THR A 5 7.57 -21.59 -16.73
N ARG A 6 8.91 -21.71 -16.78
CA ARG A 6 9.67 -22.54 -15.86
C ARG A 6 9.35 -22.13 -14.42
N GLU A 7 9.18 -23.10 -13.52
CA GLU A 7 9.11 -22.85 -12.08
C GLU A 7 10.33 -22.03 -11.63
N LYS A 8 10.09 -20.94 -10.92
CA LYS A 8 11.14 -20.05 -10.38
C LYS A 8 11.22 -20.21 -8.86
N THR A 9 12.41 -19.98 -8.31
CA THR A 9 12.58 -19.76 -6.87
C THR A 9 12.54 -18.26 -6.60
N ILE A 10 11.59 -17.82 -5.79
CA ILE A 10 11.30 -16.41 -5.52
C ILE A 10 11.61 -16.09 -4.06
N LEU A 11 12.52 -15.14 -3.83
CA LEU A 11 12.71 -14.53 -2.50
C LEU A 11 11.72 -13.38 -2.33
N LEU A 12 10.79 -13.53 -1.38
CA LEU A 12 9.79 -12.52 -1.05
C LEU A 12 10.13 -11.85 0.27
N THR A 13 10.40 -10.54 0.24
CA THR A 13 10.45 -9.72 1.45
C THR A 13 9.09 -9.10 1.73
N GLY A 14 8.79 -8.83 3.01
CA GLY A 14 7.49 -8.28 3.37
C GLY A 14 6.32 -9.28 3.26
N ALA A 15 6.59 -10.57 3.26
CA ALA A 15 5.62 -11.66 3.10
C ALA A 15 4.44 -11.63 4.09
N SER A 16 4.60 -11.02 5.28
CA SER A 16 3.54 -10.85 6.29
C SER A 16 2.80 -9.49 6.19
N GLY A 17 3.14 -8.68 5.19
CA GLY A 17 2.49 -7.40 4.90
C GLY A 17 1.26 -7.57 4.00
N VAL A 18 0.57 -6.46 3.71
CA VAL A 18 -0.63 -6.46 2.85
C VAL A 18 -0.32 -7.07 1.47
N VAL A 19 0.69 -6.55 0.79
CA VAL A 19 1.08 -7.03 -0.55
C VAL A 19 1.57 -8.47 -0.50
N GLY A 20 2.47 -8.80 0.45
CA GLY A 20 3.06 -10.14 0.53
C GLY A 20 2.04 -11.23 0.83
N THR A 21 1.09 -10.96 1.73
CA THR A 21 0.04 -11.94 2.08
C THR A 21 -0.88 -12.23 0.88
N ALA A 22 -1.26 -11.19 0.14
CA ALA A 22 -2.08 -11.34 -1.06
C ALA A 22 -1.33 -12.02 -2.21
N LEU A 23 -0.01 -11.81 -2.29
CA LEU A 23 0.81 -12.30 -3.40
C LEU A 23 1.15 -13.80 -3.30
N ILE A 24 1.29 -14.34 -2.08
CA ILE A 24 1.69 -15.75 -1.89
C ILE A 24 0.78 -16.73 -2.65
N PRO A 25 -0.57 -16.64 -2.60
CA PRO A 25 -1.45 -17.52 -3.36
C PRO A 25 -1.25 -17.40 -4.89
N GLU A 26 -1.03 -16.20 -5.39
CA GLU A 26 -0.84 -15.94 -6.83
C GLU A 26 0.49 -16.52 -7.35
N LEU A 27 1.45 -16.76 -6.47
CA LEU A 27 2.75 -17.37 -6.78
C LEU A 27 2.80 -18.88 -6.55
N ALA A 28 1.66 -19.57 -6.38
CA ALA A 28 1.58 -20.98 -6.04
C ALA A 28 2.28 -21.94 -7.04
N ARG A 29 2.56 -21.48 -8.27
CA ARG A 29 3.32 -22.21 -9.29
C ARG A 29 4.84 -22.14 -9.10
N HIS A 30 5.29 -21.33 -8.15
CA HIS A 30 6.70 -21.03 -7.91
C HIS A 30 7.10 -21.47 -6.50
N ARG A 31 8.39 -21.63 -6.29
CA ARG A 31 8.94 -21.89 -4.96
C ARG A 31 9.16 -20.56 -4.24
N VAL A 32 8.25 -20.19 -3.34
CA VAL A 32 8.37 -18.95 -2.58
C VAL A 32 9.16 -19.18 -1.29
N ILE A 33 10.17 -18.36 -1.08
CA ILE A 33 10.98 -18.29 0.15
C ILE A 33 10.70 -16.92 0.77
N ALA A 34 10.12 -16.88 1.97
CA ALA A 34 9.88 -15.65 2.70
C ALA A 34 11.12 -15.24 3.51
N LEU A 35 11.65 -14.04 3.25
CA LEU A 35 12.60 -13.41 4.16
C LEU A 35 11.83 -12.85 5.36
N THR A 36 12.09 -13.37 6.55
CA THR A 36 11.37 -13.01 7.78
C THR A 36 12.30 -12.36 8.79
N HIS A 37 11.82 -11.35 9.50
CA HIS A 37 12.54 -10.72 10.61
C HIS A 37 11.75 -10.88 11.92
N ARG A 38 10.83 -9.94 12.20
CA ARG A 38 10.02 -9.94 13.44
C ARG A 38 8.68 -10.65 13.27
N ARG A 39 8.13 -10.64 12.08
CA ARG A 39 6.82 -11.23 11.76
C ARG A 39 7.01 -12.34 10.74
N THR A 40 6.25 -13.40 10.92
CA THR A 40 6.25 -14.57 10.04
C THR A 40 4.90 -14.67 9.35
N PRO A 41 4.83 -14.90 8.03
CA PRO A 41 3.57 -15.15 7.35
C PRO A 41 2.95 -16.45 7.87
N SER A 42 1.61 -16.51 7.91
CA SER A 42 0.86 -17.72 8.28
C SER A 42 0.95 -18.83 7.22
N ALA A 43 1.22 -18.46 5.97
CA ALA A 43 1.32 -19.41 4.87
C ALA A 43 2.42 -20.45 5.09
N GLU A 44 2.13 -21.68 4.66
CA GLU A 44 3.09 -22.80 4.70
C GLU A 44 4.06 -22.75 3.52
N ILE A 45 4.97 -21.79 3.55
CA ILE A 45 6.07 -21.62 2.60
C ILE A 45 7.41 -21.67 3.33
N ARG A 46 8.50 -21.92 2.60
CA ARG A 46 9.84 -21.86 3.17
C ARG A 46 10.12 -20.48 3.74
N LYS A 47 10.70 -20.41 4.92
CA LYS A 47 11.02 -19.18 5.64
C LYS A 47 12.50 -19.17 5.97
N VAL A 48 13.16 -18.03 5.69
CA VAL A 48 14.55 -17.77 6.05
C VAL A 48 14.58 -16.52 6.90
N ARG A 49 15.28 -16.57 8.01
CA ARG A 49 15.42 -15.40 8.90
C ARG A 49 16.52 -14.48 8.39
N GLY A 50 16.24 -13.18 8.37
CA GLY A 50 17.23 -12.17 8.03
C GLY A 50 16.78 -10.77 8.42
N ASP A 51 17.69 -9.81 8.33
CA ASP A 51 17.49 -8.41 8.63
C ASP A 51 17.94 -7.56 7.45
N LEU A 52 17.00 -6.92 6.77
CA LEU A 52 17.26 -6.07 5.61
C LEU A 52 18.19 -4.89 5.92
N THR A 53 18.27 -4.46 7.19
CA THR A 53 19.12 -3.33 7.59
C THR A 53 20.58 -3.71 7.77
N GLN A 54 20.90 -4.99 7.72
CA GLN A 54 22.24 -5.53 7.94
C GLN A 54 22.90 -5.97 6.62
N PHE A 55 24.21 -5.84 6.55
CA PHE A 55 25.01 -6.42 5.47
C PHE A 55 24.79 -7.94 5.40
N GLY A 56 24.78 -8.52 4.20
CA GLY A 56 24.50 -9.94 3.99
C GLY A 56 23.09 -10.35 4.52
N LEU A 57 22.16 -9.39 4.61
CA LEU A 57 20.83 -9.58 5.19
C LEU A 57 20.86 -10.09 6.64
N GLY A 58 21.97 -9.85 7.37
CA GLY A 58 22.19 -10.34 8.72
C GLY A 58 22.19 -11.88 8.84
N MET A 59 22.51 -12.56 7.76
CA MET A 59 22.59 -14.02 7.68
C MET A 59 24.03 -14.50 7.92
N ASP A 60 24.14 -15.77 8.32
CA ASP A 60 25.38 -16.52 8.20
C ASP A 60 25.82 -16.58 6.71
N PRO A 61 27.12 -16.40 6.39
CA PRO A 61 27.59 -16.40 5.01
C PRO A 61 27.19 -17.64 4.22
N ASP A 62 27.30 -18.85 4.81
CA ASP A 62 26.94 -20.10 4.11
C ASP A 62 25.41 -20.16 3.81
N VAL A 63 24.59 -19.58 4.70
CA VAL A 63 23.14 -19.48 4.48
C VAL A 63 22.82 -18.48 3.39
N TYR A 64 23.52 -17.35 3.37
CA TYR A 64 23.37 -16.32 2.35
C TYR A 64 23.75 -16.86 0.96
N ASP A 65 24.93 -17.47 0.84
CA ASP A 65 25.44 -18.00 -0.43
C ASP A 65 24.52 -19.12 -0.96
N ASN A 66 24.13 -20.06 -0.10
CA ASN A 66 23.18 -21.12 -0.47
C ASN A 66 21.81 -20.57 -0.93
N LEU A 67 21.37 -19.46 -0.34
CA LEU A 67 20.12 -18.80 -0.75
C LEU A 67 20.31 -18.11 -2.09
N ALA A 68 21.43 -17.42 -2.32
CA ALA A 68 21.75 -16.73 -3.56
C ALA A 68 21.84 -17.71 -4.75
N GLU A 69 22.44 -18.88 -4.56
CA GLU A 69 22.51 -19.92 -5.59
C GLU A 69 21.15 -20.45 -6.05
N GLN A 70 20.09 -20.31 -5.23
CA GLN A 70 18.78 -20.88 -5.50
C GLN A 70 17.79 -19.87 -6.09
N VAL A 71 17.96 -18.57 -5.85
CA VAL A 71 16.96 -17.54 -6.14
C VAL A 71 17.06 -17.04 -7.57
N ASP A 72 15.98 -17.19 -8.35
CA ASP A 72 15.86 -16.67 -9.72
C ASP A 72 15.28 -15.23 -9.75
N THR A 73 14.46 -14.87 -8.74
CA THR A 73 13.74 -13.60 -8.71
C THR A 73 13.56 -13.13 -7.27
N VAL A 74 13.74 -11.84 -7.04
CA VAL A 74 13.44 -11.18 -5.77
C VAL A 74 12.20 -10.31 -5.93
N ILE A 75 11.22 -10.44 -5.01
CA ILE A 75 10.12 -9.48 -4.88
C ILE A 75 10.30 -8.74 -3.57
N HIS A 76 10.61 -7.44 -3.68
CA HIS A 76 10.89 -6.61 -2.52
C HIS A 76 9.69 -5.75 -2.13
N ALA A 77 8.83 -6.30 -1.24
CA ALA A 77 7.63 -5.63 -0.72
C ALA A 77 7.77 -5.17 0.75
N ALA A 78 8.91 -5.41 1.38
CA ALA A 78 9.15 -4.92 2.73
C ALA A 78 9.41 -3.40 2.71
N ALA A 79 8.62 -2.65 3.48
CA ALA A 79 8.80 -1.22 3.67
C ALA A 79 8.12 -0.75 4.97
N ILE A 80 8.62 0.33 5.53
CA ILE A 80 7.88 1.15 6.50
C ILE A 80 6.94 2.05 5.70
N THR A 81 5.65 1.88 5.94
CA THR A 81 4.56 2.68 5.33
C THR A 81 3.79 3.48 6.37
N ASP A 82 4.26 3.49 7.61
CA ASP A 82 3.70 4.26 8.72
C ASP A 82 4.39 5.62 8.76
N PHE A 83 3.65 6.68 8.53
CA PHE A 83 4.16 8.04 8.42
C PHE A 83 4.58 8.65 9.75
N THR A 84 4.30 7.98 10.88
CA THR A 84 4.66 8.43 12.23
C THR A 84 6.01 7.90 12.72
N VAL A 85 6.65 7.00 11.98
CA VAL A 85 7.87 6.28 12.43
C VAL A 85 9.12 7.17 12.42
N GLY A 86 9.12 8.24 11.65
CA GLY A 86 10.24 9.18 11.54
C GLY A 86 11.24 8.83 10.43
N THR A 87 12.03 9.82 10.04
CA THR A 87 12.88 9.80 8.84
C THR A 87 13.98 8.76 8.92
N GLU A 88 14.67 8.66 10.06
CA GLU A 88 15.84 7.76 10.22
C GLU A 88 15.44 6.28 10.07
N ALA A 89 14.43 5.83 10.80
CA ALA A 89 13.97 4.45 10.72
C ALA A 89 13.39 4.11 9.33
N THR A 90 12.69 5.07 8.72
CA THR A 90 12.17 4.95 7.35
C THR A 90 13.31 4.81 6.35
N ALA A 91 14.36 5.63 6.44
CA ALA A 91 15.53 5.56 5.58
C ALA A 91 16.31 4.25 5.79
N ALA A 92 16.48 3.80 7.05
CA ALA A 92 17.21 2.57 7.35
C ALA A 92 16.58 1.34 6.70
N LEU A 93 15.26 1.22 6.68
CA LEU A 93 14.61 0.08 6.05
C LEU A 93 14.32 0.32 4.55
N ASN A 94 13.71 1.46 4.20
CA ASN A 94 13.26 1.66 2.82
C ASN A 94 14.41 1.96 1.85
N LEU A 95 15.49 2.58 2.30
CA LEU A 95 16.63 2.92 1.45
C LEU A 95 17.80 1.94 1.64
N ALA A 96 18.34 1.83 2.85
CA ALA A 96 19.48 0.93 3.09
C ALA A 96 19.07 -0.55 2.96
N GLY A 97 17.84 -0.91 3.37
CA GLY A 97 17.29 -2.25 3.13
C GLY A 97 17.16 -2.59 1.64
N THR A 98 16.74 -1.62 0.82
CA THR A 98 16.69 -1.80 -0.65
C THR A 98 18.10 -1.97 -1.23
N ALA A 99 19.10 -1.20 -0.75
CA ALA A 99 20.49 -1.37 -1.19
C ALA A 99 21.03 -2.77 -0.89
N ASN A 100 20.73 -3.33 0.28
CA ASN A 100 21.12 -4.69 0.65
C ASN A 100 20.41 -5.77 -0.20
N ILE A 101 19.14 -5.55 -0.56
CA ILE A 101 18.41 -6.46 -1.46
C ILE A 101 18.94 -6.38 -2.90
N LEU A 102 19.33 -5.21 -3.37
CA LEU A 102 19.95 -5.07 -4.68
C LEU A 102 21.27 -5.84 -4.76
N ARG A 103 22.13 -5.74 -3.72
CA ARG A 103 23.34 -6.55 -3.63
C ARG A 103 23.03 -8.05 -3.64
N PHE A 104 22.04 -8.49 -2.83
CA PHE A 104 21.65 -9.90 -2.86
C PHE A 104 21.16 -10.33 -4.26
N ALA A 105 20.38 -9.50 -4.95
CA ALA A 105 19.89 -9.82 -6.30
C ALA A 105 21.04 -9.88 -7.32
N GLU A 106 22.08 -9.04 -7.18
CA GLU A 106 23.30 -9.08 -7.97
C GLU A 106 24.08 -10.37 -7.71
N ASP A 107 24.36 -10.71 -6.43
CA ASP A 107 25.07 -11.93 -6.02
C ASP A 107 24.35 -13.20 -6.48
N ALA A 108 23.00 -13.19 -6.46
CA ALA A 108 22.17 -14.29 -6.94
C ALA A 108 21.99 -14.32 -8.47
N ASN A 109 22.47 -13.32 -9.20
CA ASN A 109 22.12 -13.11 -10.61
C ASN A 109 20.60 -13.17 -10.89
N ALA A 110 19.82 -12.63 -9.94
CA ALA A 110 18.36 -12.66 -9.93
C ALA A 110 17.76 -11.35 -10.47
N SER A 111 16.55 -11.42 -11.03
CA SER A 111 15.77 -10.22 -11.33
C SER A 111 15.08 -9.66 -10.08
N LEU A 112 14.80 -8.36 -10.05
CA LEU A 112 14.13 -7.68 -8.94
C LEU A 112 12.77 -7.11 -9.37
N HIS A 113 11.72 -7.37 -8.60
CA HIS A 113 10.47 -6.62 -8.63
C HIS A 113 10.39 -5.76 -7.37
N TYR A 114 10.67 -4.47 -7.53
CA TYR A 114 10.65 -3.50 -6.43
C TYR A 114 9.27 -2.89 -6.26
N ILE A 115 8.65 -3.05 -5.09
CA ILE A 115 7.34 -2.47 -4.81
C ILE A 115 7.52 -1.05 -4.25
N SER A 116 7.22 -0.06 -5.10
CA SER A 116 7.22 1.36 -4.79
C SER A 116 5.82 1.84 -4.43
N THR A 117 5.43 3.01 -4.88
CA THR A 117 4.09 3.60 -4.75
C THR A 117 3.84 4.60 -5.89
N ALA A 118 2.60 4.73 -6.34
CA ALA A 118 2.21 5.74 -7.32
C ALA A 118 2.41 7.18 -6.78
N PHE A 119 2.34 7.35 -5.47
CA PHE A 119 2.48 8.65 -4.81
C PHE A 119 3.90 9.24 -4.87
N VAL A 120 4.91 8.53 -5.40
CA VAL A 120 6.22 9.15 -5.73
C VAL A 120 6.09 10.33 -6.69
N ASP A 121 5.00 10.38 -7.48
CA ASP A 121 4.68 11.49 -8.38
C ASP A 121 4.24 12.78 -7.65
N ARG A 122 3.83 12.70 -6.38
CA ARG A 122 3.43 13.84 -5.53
C ARG A 122 4.66 14.62 -5.05
N THR A 123 5.33 15.30 -5.98
CA THR A 123 6.53 16.12 -5.70
C THR A 123 6.21 17.43 -4.98
N ASP A 124 4.96 17.84 -4.97
CA ASP A 124 4.41 18.99 -4.24
C ASP A 124 4.38 18.80 -2.72
N LEU A 125 4.34 17.55 -2.25
CA LEU A 125 4.34 17.24 -0.83
C LEU A 125 5.75 17.25 -0.26
N THR A 126 6.01 18.26 0.54
CA THR A 126 7.27 18.45 1.28
C THR A 126 7.01 18.44 2.78
N ARG A 127 8.07 18.27 3.58
CA ARG A 127 7.96 18.34 5.05
C ARG A 127 7.40 19.71 5.48
N ASP A 128 7.84 20.76 4.85
CA ASP A 128 7.42 22.13 5.18
C ASP A 128 5.94 22.37 4.84
N SER A 129 5.44 21.77 3.76
CA SER A 129 4.02 21.87 3.38
C SER A 129 3.06 21.14 4.32
N LEU A 130 3.55 20.17 5.11
CA LEU A 130 2.76 19.37 6.04
C LEU A 130 2.78 19.88 7.49
N GLY A 131 3.58 20.90 7.77
CA GLY A 131 3.67 21.52 9.08
C GLY A 131 4.28 20.61 10.17
N ALA A 132 3.84 20.79 11.43
CA ALA A 132 4.39 20.12 12.61
C ALA A 132 3.72 18.77 12.95
N ALA A 133 2.95 18.17 12.04
CA ALA A 133 2.34 16.87 12.26
C ALA A 133 3.40 15.78 12.50
N ALA A 134 3.11 14.83 13.39
CA ALA A 134 3.97 13.68 13.61
C ALA A 134 3.94 12.74 12.40
N ALA A 135 2.77 12.59 11.78
CA ALA A 135 2.64 11.86 10.51
C ALA A 135 3.20 12.71 9.36
N ASN A 136 4.25 12.21 8.71
CA ASN A 136 4.88 12.89 7.60
C ASN A 136 5.01 12.00 6.36
N PRO A 137 4.01 12.00 5.47
CA PRO A 137 4.07 11.23 4.24
C PRO A 137 5.22 11.63 3.32
N ALA A 138 5.73 12.88 3.37
CA ALA A 138 6.84 13.30 2.53
C ALA A 138 8.12 12.51 2.80
N ASP A 139 8.41 12.13 4.05
CA ASP A 139 9.59 11.32 4.38
C ASP A 139 9.51 9.92 3.75
N TYR A 140 8.32 9.31 3.81
CA TYR A 140 8.05 8.06 3.12
C TYR A 140 8.24 8.19 1.61
N LEU A 141 7.64 9.20 0.98
CA LEU A 141 7.75 9.43 -0.46
C LEU A 141 9.19 9.68 -0.89
N ASN A 142 9.95 10.47 -0.12
CA ASN A 142 11.36 10.73 -0.38
C ASN A 142 12.19 9.44 -0.29
N SER A 143 11.91 8.59 0.73
CA SER A 143 12.60 7.29 0.85
C SER A 143 12.31 6.37 -0.34
N LYS A 144 11.07 6.36 -0.84
CA LYS A 144 10.69 5.55 -2.01
C LYS A 144 11.32 6.09 -3.31
N ARG A 145 11.35 7.42 -3.51
CA ARG A 145 12.04 8.04 -4.67
C ARG A 145 13.54 7.71 -4.68
N ALA A 146 14.20 7.85 -3.53
CA ALA A 146 15.61 7.52 -3.39
C ALA A 146 15.89 6.03 -3.65
N ALA A 147 15.02 5.14 -3.16
CA ALA A 147 15.14 3.71 -3.42
C ALA A 147 14.88 3.36 -4.89
N GLU A 148 13.92 3.98 -5.57
CA GLU A 148 13.74 3.82 -7.01
C GLU A 148 14.98 4.24 -7.80
N GLN A 149 15.65 5.33 -7.37
CA GLN A 149 16.90 5.76 -8.00
C GLN A 149 18.00 4.72 -7.82
N LEU A 150 18.17 4.14 -6.62
CA LEU A 150 19.10 3.03 -6.40
C LEU A 150 18.80 1.84 -7.31
N VAL A 151 17.51 1.50 -7.48
CA VAL A 151 17.11 0.39 -8.38
C VAL A 151 17.51 0.69 -9.83
N ARG A 152 17.29 1.92 -10.32
CA ARG A 152 17.66 2.31 -11.70
C ARG A 152 19.19 2.28 -11.91
N ASP A 153 19.94 2.68 -10.91
CA ASP A 153 21.41 2.81 -10.99
C ASP A 153 22.15 1.49 -10.74
N SER A 154 21.45 0.44 -10.25
CA SER A 154 22.08 -0.80 -9.80
C SER A 154 22.61 -1.69 -10.93
N GLY A 155 22.06 -1.57 -12.14
CA GLY A 155 22.34 -2.52 -13.23
C GLY A 155 21.64 -3.89 -13.09
N VAL A 156 20.97 -4.18 -11.97
CA VAL A 156 20.16 -5.38 -11.77
C VAL A 156 18.94 -5.33 -12.70
N PRO A 157 18.60 -6.41 -13.42
CA PRO A 157 17.36 -6.47 -14.17
C PRO A 157 16.15 -6.26 -13.23
N ALA A 158 15.49 -5.10 -13.32
CA ALA A 158 14.49 -4.74 -12.34
C ALA A 158 13.24 -4.09 -12.94
N THR A 159 12.07 -4.42 -12.35
CA THR A 159 10.82 -3.66 -12.52
C THR A 159 10.56 -2.81 -11.29
N ILE A 160 10.05 -1.61 -11.49
CA ILE A 160 9.51 -0.75 -10.43
C ILE A 160 7.99 -0.80 -10.51
N VAL A 161 7.37 -1.37 -9.49
CA VAL A 161 5.91 -1.50 -9.39
C VAL A 161 5.37 -0.38 -8.51
N ARG A 162 4.49 0.45 -9.04
CA ARG A 162 3.90 1.61 -8.37
C ARG A 162 2.41 1.41 -8.10
N PRO A 163 2.03 0.74 -7.01
CA PRO A 163 0.62 0.67 -6.63
C PRO A 163 0.12 2.00 -6.10
N SER A 164 -1.18 2.26 -6.30
CA SER A 164 -1.91 3.29 -5.57
C SER A 164 -2.22 2.82 -4.13
N VAL A 165 -3.22 3.40 -3.46
CA VAL A 165 -3.62 2.94 -2.12
C VAL A 165 -4.17 1.52 -2.22
N VAL A 166 -3.61 0.60 -1.45
CA VAL A 166 -4.08 -0.79 -1.45
C VAL A 166 -5.20 -0.95 -0.42
N ILE A 167 -6.36 -1.43 -0.89
CA ILE A 167 -7.49 -1.80 -0.06
C ILE A 167 -7.60 -3.32 0.06
N GLY A 168 -8.64 -3.82 0.76
CA GLY A 168 -8.88 -5.25 0.92
C GLY A 168 -9.10 -5.98 -0.40
N ASP A 169 -9.14 -7.30 -0.33
CA ASP A 169 -9.49 -8.18 -1.45
C ASP A 169 -10.84 -7.79 -2.05
N SER A 170 -10.94 -7.78 -3.36
CA SER A 170 -12.14 -7.28 -4.07
C SER A 170 -13.41 -8.08 -3.76
N ALA A 171 -13.27 -9.39 -3.52
CA ALA A 171 -14.40 -10.30 -3.27
C ALA A 171 -14.74 -10.43 -1.78
N THR A 172 -13.74 -10.40 -0.88
CA THR A 172 -13.92 -10.68 0.55
C THR A 172 -13.75 -9.47 1.45
N GLY A 173 -13.04 -8.45 0.99
CA GLY A 173 -12.65 -7.29 1.78
C GLY A 173 -11.50 -7.56 2.76
N GLU A 174 -11.03 -8.80 2.86
CA GLU A 174 -9.94 -9.19 3.76
C GLU A 174 -8.67 -8.42 3.47
N ILE A 175 -7.96 -8.05 4.53
CA ILE A 175 -6.67 -7.38 4.45
C ILE A 175 -5.83 -7.73 5.67
N ALA A 176 -4.54 -7.96 5.46
CA ALA A 176 -3.63 -8.32 6.55
C ALA A 176 -3.49 -7.24 7.63
N ARG A 177 -3.68 -5.96 7.26
CA ARG A 177 -3.66 -4.83 8.19
C ARG A 177 -4.42 -3.64 7.62
N PHE A 178 -5.33 -3.07 8.41
CA PHE A 178 -5.97 -1.81 8.08
C PHE A 178 -4.96 -0.65 8.10
N GLN A 179 -4.99 0.20 7.08
CA GLN A 179 -4.10 1.34 6.93
C GLN A 179 -4.76 2.45 6.11
N GLY A 180 -4.20 3.67 6.15
CA GLY A 180 -4.57 4.78 5.27
C GLY A 180 -6.07 4.99 5.11
N LEU A 181 -6.60 4.59 3.97
CA LEU A 181 -8.00 4.77 3.58
C LEU A 181 -8.98 4.08 4.54
N HIS A 182 -8.61 2.96 5.18
CA HIS A 182 -9.45 2.31 6.18
C HIS A 182 -9.62 3.16 7.44
N THR A 183 -8.63 3.99 7.80
CA THR A 183 -8.76 4.92 8.93
C THR A 183 -9.78 6.01 8.61
N LEU A 184 -9.77 6.52 7.38
CA LEU A 184 -10.79 7.46 6.91
C LEU A 184 -12.19 6.82 6.92
N ALA A 185 -12.32 5.63 6.32
CA ALA A 185 -13.58 4.88 6.29
C ALA A 185 -14.11 4.61 7.71
N TRP A 186 -13.23 4.20 8.63
CA TRP A 186 -13.60 4.00 10.04
C TRP A 186 -14.11 5.26 10.71
N SER A 187 -13.47 6.40 10.44
CA SER A 187 -13.90 7.70 11.01
C SER A 187 -15.26 8.13 10.48
N VAL A 188 -15.56 7.86 9.21
CA VAL A 188 -16.90 8.09 8.62
C VAL A 188 -17.94 7.15 9.24
N LEU A 189 -17.67 5.85 9.32
CA LEU A 189 -18.57 4.87 9.91
C LEU A 189 -18.94 5.17 11.38
N LYS A 190 -18.01 5.79 12.12
CA LYS A 190 -18.18 6.19 13.54
C LYS A 190 -18.80 7.58 13.73
N ASN A 191 -19.13 8.29 12.65
CA ASN A 191 -19.54 9.70 12.70
C ASN A 191 -18.52 10.63 13.41
N ASN A 192 -17.24 10.24 13.41
CA ASN A 192 -16.17 11.01 14.06
C ASN A 192 -15.57 12.07 13.11
N LEU A 193 -16.06 12.16 11.89
CA LEU A 193 -15.54 13.07 10.87
C LEU A 193 -16.70 13.91 10.29
N PRO A 194 -17.14 14.97 10.99
CA PRO A 194 -18.24 15.81 10.53
C PRO A 194 -17.88 16.64 9.29
N MET A 195 -16.59 16.90 9.09
CA MET A 195 -16.05 17.68 7.96
C MET A 195 -14.85 16.97 7.36
N LEU A 196 -14.73 17.03 6.04
CA LEU A 196 -13.65 16.42 5.28
C LEU A 196 -12.94 17.51 4.45
N PRO A 197 -11.69 17.83 4.76
CA PRO A 197 -10.92 18.87 4.06
C PRO A 197 -10.34 18.35 2.75
N LEU A 198 -11.22 17.98 1.84
CA LEU A 198 -10.87 17.51 0.49
C LEU A 198 -11.81 18.16 -0.52
N ASP A 199 -11.33 18.37 -1.73
CA ASP A 199 -12.19 18.76 -2.83
C ASP A 199 -13.04 17.55 -3.26
N PRO A 200 -14.37 17.69 -3.37
CA PRO A 200 -15.26 16.60 -3.78
C PRO A 200 -14.96 16.06 -5.19
N THR A 201 -14.25 16.84 -6.02
CA THR A 201 -13.90 16.49 -7.40
C THR A 201 -12.52 15.86 -7.53
N ASP A 202 -11.65 15.97 -6.52
CA ASP A 202 -10.36 15.28 -6.47
C ASP A 202 -10.58 13.77 -6.59
N ARG A 203 -9.64 13.08 -7.21
CA ARG A 203 -9.71 11.63 -7.37
C ARG A 203 -8.82 10.94 -6.35
N ILE A 204 -9.38 9.93 -5.70
CA ILE A 204 -8.64 9.07 -4.79
C ILE A 204 -8.43 7.73 -5.50
N ASP A 205 -7.17 7.51 -5.86
CA ASP A 205 -6.78 6.28 -6.54
C ASP A 205 -6.46 5.18 -5.52
N PHE A 206 -7.15 4.07 -5.64
CA PHE A 206 -6.93 2.88 -4.84
C PHE A 206 -7.13 1.62 -5.68
N ILE A 207 -6.50 0.53 -5.25
CA ILE A 207 -6.53 -0.76 -5.93
C ILE A 207 -6.78 -1.89 -4.92
N PRO A 208 -7.63 -2.88 -5.22
CA PRO A 208 -7.74 -4.09 -4.42
C PRO A 208 -6.43 -4.88 -4.38
N GLN A 209 -6.12 -5.48 -3.21
CA GLN A 209 -4.85 -6.21 -3.02
C GLN A 209 -4.70 -7.43 -3.94
N ASP A 210 -5.80 -8.09 -4.29
CA ASP A 210 -5.80 -9.24 -5.22
C ASP A 210 -5.46 -8.81 -6.65
N ILE A 211 -5.95 -7.65 -7.12
CA ILE A 211 -5.58 -7.09 -8.42
C ILE A 211 -4.09 -6.76 -8.46
N LEU A 212 -3.57 -6.12 -7.39
CA LEU A 212 -2.13 -5.85 -7.26
C LEU A 212 -1.32 -7.13 -7.27
N ALA A 213 -1.74 -8.15 -6.52
CA ALA A 213 -1.05 -9.43 -6.43
C ALA A 213 -1.02 -10.14 -7.79
N ARG A 214 -2.15 -10.20 -8.50
CA ARG A 214 -2.22 -10.73 -9.88
C ARG A 214 -1.33 -9.95 -10.84
N ALA A 215 -1.26 -8.63 -10.71
CA ALA A 215 -0.39 -7.82 -11.55
C ALA A 215 1.09 -8.15 -11.32
N ILE A 216 1.54 -8.26 -10.08
CA ILE A 216 2.93 -8.64 -9.76
C ILE A 216 3.22 -10.06 -10.25
N ALA A 217 2.33 -11.02 -10.01
CA ALA A 217 2.48 -12.39 -10.52
C ALA A 217 2.53 -12.42 -12.04
N GLY A 218 1.70 -11.65 -12.73
CA GLY A 218 1.71 -11.51 -14.18
C GLY A 218 3.03 -10.97 -14.74
N LEU A 219 3.68 -10.03 -14.05
CA LEU A 219 5.03 -9.54 -14.39
C LEU A 219 6.07 -10.67 -14.25
N VAL A 220 6.03 -11.42 -13.15
CA VAL A 220 6.94 -12.57 -12.91
C VAL A 220 6.74 -13.67 -13.96
N GLU A 221 5.51 -14.07 -14.23
CA GLU A 221 5.15 -15.11 -15.18
C GLU A 221 5.44 -14.69 -16.63
N GLY A 222 5.21 -13.40 -16.94
CA GLY A 222 5.55 -12.82 -18.24
C GLY A 222 7.05 -12.65 -18.49
N GLY A 223 7.90 -12.90 -17.48
CA GLY A 223 9.35 -12.69 -17.57
C GLY A 223 9.72 -11.22 -17.77
N ILE A 224 8.88 -10.30 -17.29
CA ILE A 224 9.09 -8.85 -17.42
C ILE A 224 10.06 -8.43 -16.32
N THR A 225 11.27 -8.04 -16.69
CA THR A 225 12.37 -7.72 -15.76
C THR A 225 12.87 -6.29 -15.92
N SER A 226 12.07 -5.41 -16.50
CA SER A 226 12.42 -4.00 -16.68
C SER A 226 11.18 -3.11 -16.74
N GLY A 227 11.39 -1.81 -16.56
CA GLY A 227 10.36 -0.79 -16.72
C GLY A 227 9.63 -0.42 -15.43
N GLU A 228 8.77 0.58 -15.54
CA GLU A 228 7.94 1.12 -14.47
C GLU A 228 6.49 0.75 -14.74
N HIS A 229 5.85 0.09 -13.78
CA HIS A 229 4.49 -0.43 -13.91
C HIS A 229 3.59 0.22 -12.88
N TRP A 230 2.63 0.98 -13.36
CA TRP A 230 1.65 1.69 -12.55
C TRP A 230 0.43 0.80 -12.32
N ILE A 231 0.30 0.27 -11.11
CA ILE A 231 -0.84 -0.57 -10.71
C ILE A 231 -1.83 0.31 -9.96
N THR A 232 -2.59 1.03 -10.75
CA THR A 232 -3.47 2.12 -10.33
C THR A 232 -4.81 1.99 -11.03
N ALA A 233 -5.83 2.64 -10.50
CA ALA A 233 -7.13 2.74 -11.16
C ALA A 233 -7.11 3.69 -12.37
N GLY A 234 -6.21 4.68 -12.35
CA GLY A 234 -6.11 5.67 -13.44
C GLY A 234 -7.42 6.44 -13.64
N GLU A 235 -7.92 6.47 -14.85
CA GLU A 235 -9.19 7.14 -15.18
C GLU A 235 -10.42 6.54 -14.50
N ALA A 236 -10.34 5.29 -14.05
CA ALA A 236 -11.40 4.63 -13.29
C ALA A 236 -11.45 5.07 -11.81
N ALA A 237 -10.43 5.79 -11.31
CA ALA A 237 -10.38 6.25 -9.91
C ALA A 237 -11.63 7.06 -9.55
N LEU A 238 -12.20 6.76 -8.39
CA LEU A 238 -13.39 7.46 -7.89
C LEU A 238 -13.06 8.88 -7.44
N THR A 239 -13.99 9.80 -7.65
CA THR A 239 -13.89 11.12 -7.01
C THR A 239 -14.06 10.97 -5.50
N THR A 240 -13.55 11.93 -4.73
CA THR A 240 -13.72 11.96 -3.27
C THR A 240 -15.19 11.87 -2.87
N ARG A 241 -16.08 12.57 -3.60
CA ARG A 241 -17.54 12.50 -3.40
C ARG A 241 -18.05 11.09 -3.63
N GLN A 242 -17.75 10.48 -4.77
CA GLN A 242 -18.21 9.11 -5.09
C GLN A 242 -17.73 8.11 -4.05
N MET A 243 -16.45 8.20 -3.63
CA MET A 243 -15.89 7.33 -2.60
C MET A 243 -16.65 7.46 -1.26
N ILE A 244 -16.93 8.69 -0.81
CA ILE A 244 -17.68 8.93 0.43
C ILE A 244 -19.11 8.44 0.30
N ASP A 245 -19.79 8.72 -0.82
CA ASP A 245 -21.17 8.30 -1.05
C ASP A 245 -21.29 6.77 -1.05
N VAL A 246 -20.33 6.06 -1.68
CA VAL A 246 -20.24 4.59 -1.64
C VAL A 246 -20.05 4.09 -0.21
N GLY A 247 -19.10 4.67 0.54
CA GLY A 247 -18.81 4.26 1.92
C GLY A 247 -20.00 4.50 2.86
N VAL A 248 -20.70 5.64 2.71
CA VAL A 248 -21.91 5.96 3.48
C VAL A 248 -23.04 5.00 3.15
N THR A 249 -23.25 4.70 1.86
CA THR A 249 -24.28 3.75 1.42
C THR A 249 -24.01 2.36 1.98
N ALA A 250 -22.77 1.86 1.83
CA ALA A 250 -22.35 0.56 2.39
C ALA A 250 -22.61 0.47 3.91
N GLY A 251 -22.28 1.53 4.65
CA GLY A 251 -22.51 1.55 6.08
C GLY A 251 -23.99 1.54 6.46
N ARG A 252 -24.84 2.28 5.73
CA ARG A 252 -26.29 2.28 5.94
C ARG A 252 -26.93 0.92 5.63
N GLU A 253 -26.49 0.23 4.59
CA GLU A 253 -26.91 -1.14 4.27
C GLU A 253 -26.54 -2.15 5.38
N LEU A 254 -25.50 -1.87 6.13
CA LEU A 254 -25.11 -2.60 7.34
C LEU A 254 -25.92 -2.21 8.59
N GLY A 255 -26.88 -1.27 8.48
CA GLY A 255 -27.69 -0.79 9.58
C GLY A 255 -27.00 0.24 10.47
N ILE A 256 -25.92 0.88 9.99
CA ILE A 256 -25.22 1.93 10.71
C ILE A 256 -25.86 3.28 10.34
N ASP A 257 -26.27 4.05 11.34
CA ASP A 257 -26.76 5.42 11.12
C ASP A 257 -25.59 6.36 10.86
N ILE A 258 -25.34 6.70 9.59
CA ILE A 258 -24.21 7.51 9.14
C ILE A 258 -24.68 8.86 8.64
N VAL A 259 -24.11 9.91 9.24
CA VAL A 259 -24.15 11.28 8.73
C VAL A 259 -22.98 11.50 7.77
N ALA A 260 -23.27 11.78 6.50
CA ALA A 260 -22.22 12.05 5.53
C ALA A 260 -21.42 13.30 5.93
N PRO A 261 -20.07 13.24 5.89
CA PRO A 261 -19.23 14.39 6.21
C PRO A 261 -19.45 15.52 5.19
N ARG A 262 -19.32 16.77 5.67
CA ARG A 262 -19.37 17.94 4.78
C ARG A 262 -17.98 18.21 4.20
N PHE A 263 -17.91 18.39 2.90
CA PHE A 263 -16.68 18.82 2.26
C PHE A 263 -16.39 20.28 2.59
N VAL A 264 -15.15 20.57 2.94
CA VAL A 264 -14.64 21.92 3.21
C VAL A 264 -13.34 22.13 2.45
N ALA A 265 -13.11 23.33 1.96
CA ALA A 265 -11.85 23.63 1.30
C ALA A 265 -10.68 23.48 2.30
N PRO A 266 -9.56 22.84 1.93
CA PRO A 266 -8.43 22.62 2.84
C PRO A 266 -7.94 23.89 3.52
N GLU A 267 -7.92 25.02 2.79
CA GLU A 267 -7.47 26.32 3.30
C GLU A 267 -8.37 26.87 4.42
N MET A 268 -9.62 26.42 4.50
CA MET A 268 -10.54 26.82 5.57
C MET A 268 -10.22 26.16 6.89
N VAL A 269 -9.50 25.04 6.88
CA VAL A 269 -9.17 24.28 8.09
C VAL A 269 -8.35 25.17 9.04
N ASP A 270 -7.25 25.73 8.58
CA ASP A 270 -6.37 26.53 9.42
C ASP A 270 -6.97 27.89 9.79
N ARG A 271 -7.76 28.50 8.88
CA ARG A 271 -8.37 29.81 9.13
C ARG A 271 -9.58 29.79 10.05
N LEU A 272 -10.44 28.80 9.91
CA LEU A 272 -11.76 28.82 10.55
C LEU A 272 -11.99 27.66 11.52
N ILE A 273 -11.47 26.47 11.21
CA ILE A 273 -11.75 25.26 11.98
C ILE A 273 -10.75 25.12 13.13
N ARG A 274 -9.46 25.26 12.85
CA ARG A 274 -8.38 25.08 13.82
C ARG A 274 -8.52 25.99 15.04
N PRO A 275 -8.70 27.33 14.93
CA PRO A 275 -8.76 28.20 16.10
C PRO A 275 -9.97 27.92 17.00
N VAL A 276 -11.10 27.49 16.42
CA VAL A 276 -12.36 27.33 17.15
C VAL A 276 -12.55 25.91 17.67
N PHE A 277 -12.17 24.90 16.88
CA PHE A 277 -12.52 23.51 17.16
C PHE A 277 -11.31 22.63 17.50
N VAL A 278 -10.11 22.97 17.04
CA VAL A 278 -8.92 22.12 17.24
C VAL A 278 -8.05 22.62 18.39
N GLU A 279 -7.76 23.91 18.45
CA GLU A 279 -6.92 24.48 19.54
C GLU A 279 -7.46 24.23 20.95
N PRO A 280 -8.80 24.26 21.20
CA PRO A 280 -9.34 23.94 22.51
C PRO A 280 -9.26 22.45 22.89
N LEU A 281 -8.96 21.55 21.95
CA LEU A 281 -8.87 20.12 22.23
C LEU A 281 -7.65 19.78 23.09
N PRO A 282 -7.71 18.67 23.88
CA PRO A 282 -6.54 18.10 24.52
C PRO A 282 -5.42 17.81 23.51
N GLU A 283 -4.16 17.94 23.92
CA GLU A 283 -2.98 17.77 23.05
C GLU A 283 -3.01 16.49 22.20
N ARG A 284 -3.44 15.37 22.81
CA ARG A 284 -3.56 14.09 22.10
C ARG A 284 -4.57 14.17 20.94
N ALA A 285 -5.70 14.81 21.14
CA ALA A 285 -6.73 14.94 20.11
C ALA A 285 -6.29 15.90 18.99
N ARG A 286 -5.56 16.97 19.35
CA ARG A 286 -4.95 17.87 18.36
C ARG A 286 -3.95 17.13 17.48
N ARG A 287 -3.03 16.36 18.08
CA ARG A 287 -2.07 15.54 17.32
C ARG A 287 -2.76 14.56 16.37
N GLN A 288 -3.82 13.87 16.84
CA GLN A 288 -4.57 12.95 15.99
C GLN A 288 -5.23 13.67 14.79
N PHE A 289 -5.73 14.89 15.02
CA PHE A 289 -6.29 15.71 13.95
C PHE A 289 -5.20 16.12 12.94
N ASP A 290 -4.05 16.58 13.43
CA ASP A 290 -2.92 16.99 12.57
C ASP A 290 -2.38 15.82 11.75
N ASP A 291 -2.25 14.63 12.35
CA ASP A 291 -1.83 13.41 11.66
C ASP A 291 -2.84 12.97 10.59
N LEU A 292 -4.14 13.09 10.88
CA LEU A 292 -5.19 12.83 9.89
C LEU A 292 -5.11 13.82 8.73
N LEU A 293 -4.95 15.11 9.04
CA LEU A 293 -4.84 16.16 8.02
C LEU A 293 -3.60 15.95 7.14
N ALA A 294 -2.44 15.67 7.73
CA ALA A 294 -1.22 15.36 6.99
C ALA A 294 -1.37 14.13 6.08
N THR A 295 -2.08 13.11 6.57
CA THR A 295 -2.36 11.91 5.77
C THR A 295 -3.33 12.22 4.61
N THR A 296 -4.36 13.05 4.85
CA THR A 296 -5.30 13.45 3.80
C THR A 296 -4.67 14.33 2.72
N ALA A 297 -3.55 15.02 3.02
CA ALA A 297 -2.81 15.78 2.02
C ALA A 297 -2.32 14.94 0.83
N LEU A 298 -2.14 13.61 1.02
CA LEU A 298 -1.86 12.71 -0.09
C LEU A 298 -2.97 12.70 -1.15
N PHE A 299 -4.20 13.02 -0.76
CA PHE A 299 -5.40 12.92 -1.58
C PHE A 299 -5.93 14.28 -2.04
N THR A 300 -5.22 15.37 -1.75
CA THR A 300 -5.59 16.73 -2.20
C THR A 300 -4.92 17.05 -3.52
N ASN A 301 -5.57 17.84 -4.38
CA ASN A 301 -5.05 18.27 -5.69
C ASN A 301 -4.57 17.08 -6.54
N THR A 302 -5.26 15.96 -6.47
CA THR A 302 -4.84 14.74 -7.15
C THR A 302 -5.37 14.72 -8.59
N LYS A 303 -4.43 14.57 -9.53
CA LYS A 303 -4.72 14.17 -10.90
C LYS A 303 -4.80 12.64 -10.94
N THR A 304 -5.41 12.11 -12.00
CA THR A 304 -5.36 10.67 -12.27
C THR A 304 -3.92 10.21 -12.47
N PHE A 305 -3.54 9.12 -11.81
CA PHE A 305 -2.27 8.46 -12.11
C PHE A 305 -2.34 7.75 -13.46
N PRO A 306 -1.20 7.59 -14.17
CA PRO A 306 -1.14 6.64 -15.27
C PRO A 306 -1.51 5.23 -14.78
N SER A 307 -2.08 4.39 -15.64
CA SER A 307 -2.26 2.96 -15.37
C SER A 307 -1.63 2.13 -16.47
N THR A 308 -0.98 1.03 -16.07
CA THR A 308 -0.43 0.03 -16.98
C THR A 308 -0.98 -1.37 -16.71
N VAL A 309 -2.04 -1.45 -15.93
CA VAL A 309 -2.66 -2.73 -15.50
C VAL A 309 -3.08 -3.57 -16.70
N ASP A 310 -3.70 -2.95 -17.70
CA ASP A 310 -4.16 -3.57 -18.94
C ASP A 310 -3.04 -4.10 -19.84
N ARG A 311 -1.79 -3.69 -19.59
CA ARG A 311 -0.59 -4.15 -20.33
C ARG A 311 0.05 -5.38 -19.69
N ILE A 312 -0.40 -5.77 -18.51
CA ILE A 312 0.15 -6.92 -17.78
C ILE A 312 -0.64 -8.18 -18.16
N PRO A 313 0.03 -9.25 -18.60
CA PRO A 313 -0.65 -10.46 -19.01
C PRO A 313 -1.55 -11.04 -17.92
N GLY A 314 -2.80 -11.32 -18.26
CA GLY A 314 -3.78 -11.95 -17.37
C GLY A 314 -4.46 -10.99 -16.36
N VAL A 315 -4.19 -9.69 -16.45
CA VAL A 315 -4.81 -8.69 -15.57
C VAL A 315 -5.72 -7.79 -16.40
N PRO A 316 -7.04 -7.83 -16.21
CA PRO A 316 -7.96 -6.92 -16.89
C PRO A 316 -7.83 -5.49 -16.35
N ALA A 317 -8.15 -4.51 -17.17
CA ALA A 317 -8.35 -3.14 -16.70
C ALA A 317 -9.49 -3.13 -15.67
N ILE A 318 -9.32 -2.31 -14.62
CA ILE A 318 -10.34 -2.13 -13.59
C ILE A 318 -11.30 -1.00 -13.98
N THR A 319 -12.57 -1.15 -13.67
CA THR A 319 -13.60 -0.14 -13.90
C THR A 319 -13.97 0.61 -12.62
N SER A 320 -14.58 1.79 -12.74
CA SER A 320 -15.07 2.55 -11.58
C SER A 320 -16.15 1.79 -10.81
N GLU A 321 -16.95 0.96 -11.49
CA GLU A 321 -17.98 0.12 -10.87
C GLU A 321 -17.35 -0.98 -10.00
N GLU A 322 -16.38 -1.72 -10.53
CA GLU A 322 -15.64 -2.74 -9.78
C GLU A 322 -14.89 -2.14 -8.58
N LEU A 323 -14.35 -0.92 -8.70
CA LEU A 323 -13.75 -0.21 -7.58
C LEU A 323 -14.77 0.16 -6.51
N ALA A 324 -15.96 0.62 -6.90
CA ALA A 324 -17.02 0.94 -5.96
C ALA A 324 -17.49 -0.32 -5.21
N GLU A 325 -17.67 -1.45 -5.89
CA GLU A 325 -18.00 -2.74 -5.29
C GLU A 325 -16.92 -3.23 -4.33
N ALA A 326 -15.65 -3.15 -4.71
CA ALA A 326 -14.54 -3.51 -3.84
C ALA A 326 -14.46 -2.60 -2.60
N LEU A 327 -14.78 -1.31 -2.74
CA LEU A 327 -14.85 -0.38 -1.60
C LEU A 327 -15.99 -0.74 -0.64
N VAL A 328 -17.19 -1.10 -1.15
CA VAL A 328 -18.31 -1.62 -0.33
C VAL A 328 -17.86 -2.86 0.45
N THR A 329 -17.25 -3.81 -0.24
CA THR A 329 -16.77 -5.06 0.35
C THR A 329 -15.73 -4.81 1.44
N SER A 330 -14.72 -3.97 1.17
CA SER A 330 -13.67 -3.59 2.11
C SER A 330 -14.22 -2.82 3.33
N THR A 331 -15.19 -1.91 3.11
CA THR A 331 -15.86 -1.15 4.19
C THR A 331 -16.68 -2.08 5.07
N SER A 332 -17.38 -3.04 4.48
CA SER A 332 -18.17 -4.05 5.19
C SER A 332 -17.31 -4.97 6.03
N TYR A 333 -16.18 -5.42 5.49
CA TYR A 333 -15.20 -6.22 6.22
C TYR A 333 -14.62 -5.44 7.41
N LEU A 334 -14.26 -4.18 7.21
CA LEU A 334 -13.77 -3.29 8.28
C LEU A 334 -14.79 -3.14 9.41
N ALA A 335 -16.07 -2.88 9.07
CA ALA A 335 -17.14 -2.70 10.04
C ALA A 335 -17.37 -3.96 10.89
N ARG A 336 -17.37 -5.13 10.27
CA ARG A 336 -17.52 -6.43 10.95
C ARG A 336 -16.31 -6.77 11.82
N THR A 337 -15.11 -6.67 11.27
CA THR A 337 -13.86 -7.02 11.98
C THR A 337 -13.63 -6.14 13.20
N ARG A 338 -14.06 -4.87 13.17
CA ARG A 338 -13.98 -3.95 14.31
C ARG A 338 -15.22 -3.96 15.22
N GLY A 339 -16.15 -4.89 15.01
CA GLY A 339 -17.31 -5.11 15.88
C GLY A 339 -18.37 -4.01 15.83
N LEU A 340 -18.40 -3.20 14.75
CA LEU A 340 -19.43 -2.17 14.59
C LEU A 340 -20.78 -2.80 14.17
N VAL A 341 -20.72 -3.94 13.51
CA VAL A 341 -21.88 -4.73 13.07
C VAL A 341 -21.68 -6.16 13.53
N ARG A 342 -22.73 -6.79 14.09
CA ARG A 342 -22.69 -8.22 14.46
C ARG A 342 -22.64 -9.07 13.19
N SER A 343 -21.79 -10.09 13.14
CA SER A 343 -21.83 -11.06 12.07
C SER A 343 -23.17 -11.80 12.09
N LYS A 344 -23.79 -12.00 10.92
CA LYS A 344 -25.06 -12.75 10.82
C LYS A 344 -24.98 -14.20 11.36
N GLU A 345 -23.76 -14.75 11.51
CA GLU A 345 -23.53 -16.12 12.00
C GLU A 345 -23.65 -16.28 13.53
N ALA A 346 -23.73 -15.17 14.30
CA ALA A 346 -23.92 -15.25 15.77
C ALA A 346 -25.40 -15.18 16.19
N ALA A 347 -26.34 -15.21 15.24
CA ALA A 347 -27.79 -15.10 15.46
C ALA A 347 -28.57 -16.33 14.95
N ALA A 348 -27.88 -17.45 14.67
CA ALA A 348 -28.49 -18.72 14.31
C ALA A 348 -28.29 -19.79 15.42
#